data_d76d70cd7547e5ef94e9d4ac9c2e730b
#
_entry.id   d76d70cd7547e5ef94e9d4ac9c2e730b
#
_cell.length_a   1.000
_cell.length_b   1.000
_cell.length_c   1.000
_cell.angle_alpha   90.00
_cell.angle_beta   90.00
_cell.angle_gamma   90.00
#
_symmetry.space_group_name_H-M   'P 1'
#
loop_
_entity.id
_entity.type
_entity.pdbx_description
1 polymer ?
#
loop_
_entity_poly.entity_id
_entity_poly.type
_entity_poly.pdbx_seq_one_letter_code
_entity_poly.pdbx_strand_id
1 'polypeptide(L)'
;QIEFDVVIVDYNSKKSDLDQMQKQLNKSYFKHSIISLNLNEFKDKIKKVNAENKNVTENQISNMSNIHKSLLIAKNQCKDLVYFVEDDYLHHQEAVREMILAYERIASQTNRELVLCPTDYPYLYTKIDSTNIFLGSTKHWRVIDETLCTFLTSINILQKHWDKFISMCQFEHLPFDQPLHD
;
A
#
# COMPACT_ATOMS: atom_id res chain seq x y z
N GLN A 1 -17.44 9.66 -13.20
CA GLN A 1 -16.05 9.41 -13.61
C GLN A 1 -15.17 9.54 -12.37
N ILE A 2 -14.32 8.52 -12.09
CA ILE A 2 -13.37 8.58 -10.98
C ILE A 2 -12.15 9.34 -11.49
N GLU A 3 -11.75 10.37 -10.78
CA GLU A 3 -10.51 11.11 -11.02
C GLU A 3 -9.44 10.61 -10.06
N PHE A 4 -8.26 10.28 -10.57
CA PHE A 4 -7.14 9.81 -9.75
C PHE A 4 -5.80 10.17 -10.37
N ASP A 5 -4.81 10.28 -9.51
CA ASP A 5 -3.41 10.49 -9.87
C ASP A 5 -2.60 9.23 -9.53
N VAL A 6 -1.59 8.93 -10.33
CA VAL A 6 -0.66 7.81 -10.10
C VAL A 6 0.72 8.35 -9.76
N VAL A 7 1.27 7.91 -8.64
CA VAL A 7 2.64 8.22 -8.23
C VAL A 7 3.42 6.92 -8.08
N ILE A 8 4.50 6.79 -8.83
CA ILE A 8 5.41 5.65 -8.74
C ILE A 8 6.66 6.10 -8.00
N VAL A 9 7.03 5.40 -6.95
CA VAL A 9 8.28 5.61 -6.22
C VAL A 9 9.26 4.52 -6.66
N ASP A 10 10.31 4.91 -7.35
CA ASP A 10 11.27 4.01 -7.95
C ASP A 10 12.63 4.07 -7.25
N TYR A 11 13.26 2.91 -7.06
CA TYR A 11 14.64 2.80 -6.60
C TYR A 11 15.48 1.99 -7.57
N ASN A 12 16.38 2.70 -8.27
CA ASN A 12 17.47 2.11 -9.05
C ASN A 12 17.04 1.18 -10.20
N SER A 13 15.83 1.34 -10.74
CA SER A 13 15.43 0.64 -11.96
C SER A 13 16.30 1.05 -13.15
N LYS A 14 16.47 0.13 -14.10
CA LYS A 14 17.21 0.45 -15.32
C LYS A 14 16.50 1.54 -16.12
N LYS A 15 17.29 2.40 -16.77
CA LYS A 15 16.73 3.46 -17.60
C LYS A 15 15.76 2.95 -18.67
N SER A 16 16.05 1.79 -19.26
CA SER A 16 15.15 1.15 -20.25
C SER A 16 13.76 0.85 -19.68
N ASP A 17 13.69 0.42 -18.41
CA ASP A 17 12.46 0.03 -17.75
C ASP A 17 11.65 1.30 -17.38
N LEU A 18 12.34 2.33 -16.87
CA LEU A 18 11.72 3.64 -16.60
C LEU A 18 11.20 4.28 -17.90
N ASP A 19 11.94 4.23 -19.01
CA ASP A 19 11.51 4.75 -20.30
C ASP A 19 10.28 3.99 -20.82
N GLN A 20 10.24 2.67 -20.64
CA GLN A 20 9.08 1.86 -21.00
C GLN A 20 7.86 2.17 -20.13
N MET A 21 8.04 2.30 -18.83
CA MET A 21 7.00 2.69 -17.87
C MET A 21 6.44 4.06 -18.22
N GLN A 22 7.30 5.06 -18.42
CA GLN A 22 6.91 6.40 -18.82
C GLN A 22 6.13 6.40 -20.14
N LYS A 23 6.55 5.60 -21.12
CA LYS A 23 5.85 5.45 -22.40
C LYS A 23 4.44 4.87 -22.23
N GLN A 24 4.23 3.95 -21.27
CA GLN A 24 2.89 3.42 -21.01
C GLN A 24 2.03 4.45 -20.26
N LEU A 25 2.58 5.10 -19.24
CA LEU A 25 1.89 6.15 -18.47
C LEU A 25 1.44 7.31 -19.37
N ASN A 26 2.26 7.73 -20.32
CA ASN A 26 1.93 8.80 -21.26
C ASN A 26 0.74 8.48 -22.19
N LYS A 27 0.31 7.22 -22.28
CA LYS A 27 -0.90 6.84 -23.01
C LYS A 27 -2.17 6.96 -22.15
N SER A 28 -2.03 7.16 -20.86
CA SER A 28 -3.14 7.28 -19.93
C SER A 28 -3.69 8.72 -19.93
N TYR A 29 -4.92 8.86 -19.47
CA TYR A 29 -5.62 10.15 -19.32
C TYR A 29 -5.50 10.71 -17.90
N PHE A 30 -4.92 9.98 -16.97
CA PHE A 30 -4.71 10.42 -15.59
C PHE A 30 -3.35 11.09 -15.41
N LYS A 31 -3.25 11.94 -14.40
CA LYS A 31 -1.97 12.52 -14.01
C LYS A 31 -1.07 11.43 -13.41
N HIS A 32 0.20 11.52 -13.74
CA HIS A 32 1.17 10.56 -13.22
C HIS A 32 2.54 11.21 -13.01
N SER A 33 3.32 10.60 -12.13
CA SER A 33 4.71 10.96 -11.88
C SER A 33 5.52 9.76 -11.45
N ILE A 34 6.79 9.74 -11.83
CA ILE A 34 7.78 8.78 -11.32
C ILE A 34 8.76 9.56 -10.46
N ILE A 35 8.90 9.17 -9.21
CA ILE A 35 9.77 9.80 -8.21
C ILE A 35 10.92 8.86 -7.91
N SER A 36 12.14 9.30 -8.19
CA SER A 36 13.34 8.55 -7.82
C SER A 36 13.54 8.60 -6.31
N LEU A 37 13.66 7.43 -5.68
CA LEU A 37 13.90 7.29 -4.25
C LEU A 37 15.36 7.59 -3.92
N ASN A 38 15.58 8.50 -2.98
CA ASN A 38 16.89 8.82 -2.46
C ASN A 38 17.06 8.23 -1.04
N LEU A 39 17.86 7.17 -0.90
CA LEU A 39 18.08 6.52 0.40
C LEU A 39 18.75 7.43 1.44
N ASN A 40 19.45 8.49 1.03
CA ASN A 40 20.04 9.45 1.97
C ASN A 40 18.99 10.20 2.80
N GLU A 41 17.74 10.28 2.33
CA GLU A 41 16.63 10.85 3.12
C GLU A 41 16.30 10.01 4.36
N PHE A 42 16.72 8.75 4.38
CA PHE A 42 16.41 7.77 5.43
C PHE A 42 17.63 7.33 6.25
N LYS A 43 18.82 7.92 6.01
CA LYS A 43 20.08 7.51 6.65
C LYS A 43 20.02 7.41 8.18
N ASP A 44 19.24 8.30 8.82
CA ASP A 44 19.09 8.34 10.28
C ASP A 44 18.16 7.23 10.82
N LYS A 45 17.39 6.57 9.93
CA LYS A 45 16.48 5.47 10.25
C LYS A 45 17.09 4.10 9.95
N ILE A 46 18.11 4.06 9.07
CA ILE A 46 18.74 2.83 8.61
C ILE A 46 19.61 2.24 9.72
N LYS A 47 19.29 1.01 10.13
CA LYS A 47 20.10 0.22 11.03
C LYS A 47 21.09 -0.65 10.24
N LYS A 48 22.32 -0.81 10.79
CA LYS A 48 23.35 -1.65 10.16
C LYS A 48 23.10 -3.14 10.36
N VAL A 49 22.50 -3.49 11.49
CA VAL A 49 22.21 -4.87 11.87
C VAL A 49 20.74 -4.96 12.32
N ASN A 50 20.12 -6.06 11.98
CA ASN A 50 18.77 -6.39 12.43
C ASN A 50 18.77 -7.00 13.85
N ALA A 51 17.60 -7.33 14.38
CA ALA A 51 17.45 -7.95 15.71
C ALA A 51 18.16 -9.31 15.85
N GLU A 52 18.48 -9.99 14.72
CA GLU A 52 19.22 -11.24 14.69
C GLU A 52 20.74 -11.06 14.53
N ASN A 53 21.25 -9.83 14.66
CA ASN A 53 22.65 -9.44 14.43
C ASN A 53 23.16 -9.74 13.00
N LYS A 54 22.26 -9.82 12.02
CA LYS A 54 22.60 -9.92 10.59
C LYS A 54 22.65 -8.54 9.97
N ASN A 55 23.53 -8.34 8.99
CA ASN A 55 23.59 -7.11 8.23
C ASN A 55 22.27 -6.87 7.49
N VAL A 56 21.74 -5.68 7.60
CA VAL A 56 20.56 -5.25 6.83
C VAL A 56 21.00 -5.09 5.37
N THR A 57 20.27 -5.71 4.46
CA THR A 57 20.55 -5.66 3.03
C THR A 57 20.06 -4.36 2.40
N GLU A 58 20.65 -3.99 1.27
CA GLU A 58 20.19 -2.83 0.50
C GLU A 58 18.74 -2.97 0.04
N ASN A 59 18.32 -4.19 -0.33
CA ASN A 59 16.93 -4.46 -0.68
C ASN A 59 15.96 -4.21 0.48
N GLN A 60 16.31 -4.60 1.71
CA GLN A 60 15.49 -4.30 2.89
C GLN A 60 15.40 -2.79 3.13
N ILE A 61 16.53 -2.08 3.01
CA ILE A 61 16.57 -0.63 3.18
C ILE A 61 15.73 0.07 2.10
N SER A 62 15.90 -0.30 0.84
CA SER A 62 15.17 0.32 -0.27
C SER A 62 13.67 0.05 -0.20
N ASN A 63 13.27 -1.19 0.16
CA ASN A 63 11.87 -1.54 0.35
C ASN A 63 11.23 -0.70 1.47
N MET A 64 11.85 -0.66 2.67
CA MET A 64 11.33 0.13 3.79
C MET A 64 11.30 1.64 3.47
N SER A 65 12.31 2.14 2.78
CA SER A 65 12.37 3.54 2.33
C SER A 65 11.27 3.84 1.30
N ASN A 66 10.96 2.91 0.41
CA ASN A 66 9.91 3.04 -0.60
C ASN A 66 8.53 3.14 0.08
N ILE A 67 8.21 2.21 0.98
CA ILE A 67 6.96 2.22 1.74
C ILE A 67 6.84 3.54 2.51
N HIS A 68 7.88 3.94 3.24
CA HIS A 68 7.89 5.19 4.00
C HIS A 68 7.67 6.41 3.10
N LYS A 69 8.34 6.48 1.94
CA LYS A 69 8.19 7.58 0.97
C LYS A 69 6.78 7.63 0.41
N SER A 70 6.22 6.48 0.05
CA SER A 70 4.86 6.36 -0.47
C SER A 70 3.81 6.85 0.55
N LEU A 71 3.95 6.45 1.81
CA LEU A 71 3.10 6.94 2.92
C LEU A 71 3.20 8.46 3.10
N LEU A 72 4.42 9.03 3.04
CA LEU A 72 4.63 10.48 3.15
C LEU A 72 4.01 11.24 1.98
N ILE A 73 4.13 10.73 0.75
CA ILE A 73 3.53 11.34 -0.43
C ILE A 73 2.00 11.34 -0.28
N ALA A 74 1.42 10.20 0.08
CA ALA A 74 -0.01 10.08 0.31
C ALA A 74 -0.49 11.05 1.38
N LYS A 75 0.18 11.10 2.55
CA LYS A 75 -0.18 12.01 3.64
C LYS A 75 -0.23 13.48 3.22
N ASN A 76 0.68 13.89 2.32
CA ASN A 76 0.84 15.29 1.93
C ASN A 76 0.04 15.69 0.69
N GLN A 77 -0.31 14.75 -0.18
CA GLN A 77 -0.88 15.04 -1.49
C GLN A 77 -2.28 14.46 -1.71
N CYS A 78 -2.61 13.32 -1.07
CA CYS A 78 -3.91 12.70 -1.21
C CYS A 78 -5.00 13.54 -0.54
N LYS A 79 -6.20 13.57 -1.14
CA LYS A 79 -7.33 14.36 -0.64
C LYS A 79 -8.49 13.52 -0.13
N ASP A 80 -8.56 12.26 -0.57
CA ASP A 80 -9.69 11.37 -0.30
C ASP A 80 -9.22 9.95 -0.05
N LEU A 81 -9.24 9.08 -1.02
CA LEU A 81 -8.77 7.71 -0.93
C LEU A 81 -7.37 7.54 -1.51
N VAL A 82 -6.56 6.71 -0.88
CA VAL A 82 -5.25 6.30 -1.39
C VAL A 82 -5.20 4.79 -1.50
N TYR A 83 -4.68 4.31 -2.62
CA TYR A 83 -4.38 2.91 -2.86
C TYR A 83 -2.87 2.72 -2.94
N PHE A 84 -2.31 2.03 -1.96
CA PHE A 84 -0.93 1.56 -1.99
C PHE A 84 -0.88 0.23 -2.70
N VAL A 85 0.08 0.06 -3.58
CA VAL A 85 0.23 -1.15 -4.39
C VAL A 85 1.69 -1.46 -4.64
N GLU A 86 2.08 -2.72 -4.43
CA GLU A 86 3.38 -3.25 -4.80
C GLU A 86 3.37 -3.70 -6.26
N ASP A 87 4.53 -3.69 -6.92
CA ASP A 87 4.66 -3.92 -8.36
C ASP A 87 4.57 -5.39 -8.79
N ASP A 88 4.53 -6.32 -7.84
CA ASP A 88 4.44 -7.76 -8.06
C ASP A 88 3.00 -8.33 -8.08
N TYR A 89 1.97 -7.48 -7.93
CA TYR A 89 0.57 -7.90 -7.99
C TYR A 89 -0.04 -7.71 -9.38
N LEU A 90 -0.70 -8.76 -9.87
CA LEU A 90 -1.58 -8.67 -11.04
C LEU A 90 -3.01 -8.34 -10.59
N HIS A 91 -3.51 -7.22 -11.07
CA HIS A 91 -4.85 -6.76 -10.74
C HIS A 91 -5.88 -7.32 -11.71
N HIS A 92 -7.00 -7.78 -11.15
CA HIS A 92 -8.21 -7.98 -11.96
C HIS A 92 -8.66 -6.62 -12.53
N GLN A 93 -9.17 -6.61 -13.76
CA GLN A 93 -9.56 -5.37 -14.47
C GLN A 93 -10.48 -4.47 -13.65
N GLU A 94 -11.41 -5.04 -12.87
CA GLU A 94 -12.37 -4.30 -12.06
C GLU A 94 -11.94 -4.07 -10.59
N ALA A 95 -10.71 -4.45 -10.22
CA ALA A 95 -10.28 -4.45 -8.81
C ALA A 95 -10.38 -3.06 -8.16
N VAL A 96 -9.85 -2.04 -8.80
CA VAL A 96 -9.88 -0.66 -8.26
C VAL A 96 -11.32 -0.14 -8.14
N ARG A 97 -12.13 -0.39 -9.14
CA ARG A 97 -13.56 -0.01 -9.12
C ARG A 97 -14.31 -0.71 -7.99
N GLU A 98 -14.11 -2.02 -7.85
CA GLU A 98 -14.75 -2.81 -6.78
C GLU A 98 -14.32 -2.29 -5.40
N MET A 99 -13.04 -2.00 -5.18
CA MET A 99 -12.55 -1.44 -3.91
C MET A 99 -13.23 -0.12 -3.56
N ILE A 100 -13.31 0.82 -4.51
CA ILE A 100 -13.94 2.13 -4.27
C ILE A 100 -15.41 1.97 -3.91
N LEU A 101 -16.16 1.20 -4.72
CA LEU A 101 -17.59 0.97 -4.48
C LEU A 101 -17.84 0.19 -3.18
N ALA A 102 -16.99 -0.78 -2.86
CA ALA A 102 -17.06 -1.51 -1.59
C ALA A 102 -16.76 -0.60 -0.40
N TYR A 103 -15.75 0.27 -0.53
CA TYR A 103 -15.43 1.26 0.50
C TYR A 103 -16.63 2.13 0.81
N GLU A 104 -17.21 2.80 -0.20
CA GLU A 104 -18.37 3.66 -0.04
C GLU A 104 -19.54 2.92 0.62
N ARG A 105 -19.85 1.73 0.12
CA ARG A 105 -20.97 0.93 0.61
C ARG A 105 -20.79 0.47 2.04
N ILE A 106 -19.65 -0.17 2.35
CA ILE A 106 -19.41 -0.75 3.68
C ILE A 106 -19.21 0.37 4.71
N ALA A 107 -18.47 1.43 4.38
CA ALA A 107 -18.26 2.57 5.27
C ALA A 107 -19.59 3.25 5.63
N SER A 108 -20.49 3.45 4.64
CA SER A 108 -21.81 4.04 4.89
C SER A 108 -22.71 3.15 5.76
N GLN A 109 -22.66 1.84 5.58
CA GLN A 109 -23.47 0.90 6.36
C GLN A 109 -22.98 0.73 7.80
N THR A 110 -21.66 0.77 7.99
CA THR A 110 -21.03 0.53 9.30
C THR A 110 -20.75 1.81 10.06
N ASN A 111 -20.86 2.97 9.41
CA ASN A 111 -20.41 4.28 9.91
C ASN A 111 -18.93 4.23 10.37
N ARG A 112 -18.09 3.51 9.62
CA ARG A 112 -16.67 3.34 9.88
C ARG A 112 -15.89 3.55 8.61
N GLU A 113 -14.74 4.15 8.73
CA GLU A 113 -13.74 4.16 7.67
C GLU A 113 -12.97 2.83 7.66
N LEU A 114 -12.40 2.46 6.50
CA LEU A 114 -11.91 1.12 6.25
C LEU A 114 -10.45 1.13 5.77
N VAL A 115 -9.78 0.01 6.00
CA VAL A 115 -8.58 -0.41 5.26
C VAL A 115 -8.99 -1.65 4.46
N LEU A 116 -8.98 -1.57 3.13
CA LEU A 116 -9.37 -2.65 2.24
C LEU A 116 -8.16 -3.26 1.56
N CYS A 117 -7.97 -4.57 1.71
CA CYS A 117 -6.94 -5.32 1.00
C CYS A 117 -7.60 -6.11 -0.15
N PRO A 118 -7.20 -5.88 -1.41
CA PRO A 118 -7.80 -6.59 -2.55
C PRO A 118 -7.25 -8.00 -2.74
N THR A 119 -6.25 -8.37 -1.96
CA THR A 119 -5.59 -9.67 -2.07
C THR A 119 -6.32 -10.72 -1.27
N ASP A 120 -6.46 -11.89 -1.85
CA ASP A 120 -7.13 -13.03 -1.23
C ASP A 120 -6.17 -14.23 -1.21
N TYR A 121 -5.46 -14.37 -0.11
CA TYR A 121 -4.43 -15.38 0.02
C TYR A 121 -5.02 -16.77 0.32
N PRO A 122 -4.63 -17.83 -0.41
CA PRO A 122 -5.15 -19.19 -0.20
C PRO A 122 -4.95 -19.71 1.22
N TYR A 123 -3.88 -19.34 1.89
CA TYR A 123 -3.60 -19.82 3.26
C TYR A 123 -4.61 -19.29 4.29
N LEU A 124 -5.26 -18.16 4.03
CA LEU A 124 -6.32 -17.62 4.88
C LEU A 124 -7.55 -18.55 4.96
N TYR A 125 -7.69 -19.48 4.02
CA TYR A 125 -8.77 -20.49 4.01
C TYR A 125 -8.38 -21.81 4.70
N THR A 126 -7.16 -21.93 5.19
CA THR A 126 -6.69 -23.14 5.91
C THR A 126 -7.02 -23.12 7.39
N LYS A 127 -7.42 -21.96 7.93
CA LYS A 127 -7.84 -21.78 9.32
C LYS A 127 -9.36 -21.71 9.40
N ILE A 128 -9.93 -22.29 10.46
CA ILE A 128 -11.35 -22.14 10.78
C ILE A 128 -11.47 -20.92 11.69
N ASP A 129 -11.78 -19.77 11.09
CA ASP A 129 -11.98 -18.53 11.81
C ASP A 129 -13.40 -18.01 11.62
N SER A 130 -13.97 -17.47 12.70
CA SER A 130 -15.22 -16.71 12.61
C SER A 130 -14.91 -15.32 12.09
N THR A 131 -15.49 -14.96 10.94
CA THR A 131 -15.30 -13.63 10.35
C THR A 131 -16.63 -13.03 9.93
N ASN A 132 -16.71 -11.70 9.90
CA ASN A 132 -17.82 -10.99 9.30
C ASN A 132 -17.63 -10.89 7.80
N ILE A 133 -18.73 -11.11 7.05
CA ILE A 133 -18.77 -10.97 5.61
C ILE A 133 -19.62 -9.75 5.26
N PHE A 134 -19.09 -8.89 4.41
CA PHE A 134 -19.73 -7.68 3.91
C PHE A 134 -19.96 -7.79 2.40
N LEU A 135 -21.06 -7.23 1.93
CA LEU A 135 -21.34 -7.17 0.50
C LEU A 135 -20.70 -5.91 -0.09
N GLY A 136 -19.73 -6.12 -0.99
CA GLY A 136 -19.21 -5.07 -1.86
C GLY A 136 -20.17 -4.80 -3.03
N SER A 137 -19.65 -4.32 -4.15
CA SER A 137 -20.44 -4.11 -5.36
C SER A 137 -20.70 -5.40 -6.11
N THR A 138 -19.65 -6.16 -6.36
CA THR A 138 -19.68 -7.43 -7.11
C THR A 138 -19.03 -8.59 -6.36
N LYS A 139 -18.38 -8.31 -5.25
CA LYS A 139 -17.63 -9.27 -4.45
C LYS A 139 -18.08 -9.25 -3.00
N HIS A 140 -17.81 -10.35 -2.30
CA HIS A 140 -17.89 -10.40 -0.85
C HIS A 140 -16.54 -10.00 -0.25
N TRP A 141 -16.61 -9.26 0.84
CA TRP A 141 -15.46 -8.84 1.62
C TRP A 141 -15.53 -9.46 3.01
N ARG A 142 -14.40 -9.81 3.57
CA ARG A 142 -14.31 -10.35 4.92
C ARG A 142 -13.31 -9.56 5.76
N VAL A 143 -13.44 -9.63 7.07
CA VAL A 143 -12.42 -9.10 7.98
C VAL A 143 -11.18 -9.98 7.89
N ILE A 144 -10.02 -9.35 7.85
CA ILE A 144 -8.69 -10.00 7.85
C ILE A 144 -7.79 -9.30 8.86
N ASP A 145 -6.68 -9.91 9.21
CA ASP A 145 -5.68 -9.45 10.16
C ASP A 145 -4.31 -9.16 9.53
N GLU A 146 -4.24 -9.06 8.20
CA GLU A 146 -3.03 -8.68 7.46
C GLU A 146 -3.35 -8.06 6.10
N THR A 147 -2.53 -7.12 5.64
CA THR A 147 -2.71 -6.41 4.35
C THR A 147 -1.48 -6.42 3.46
N LEU A 148 -0.31 -6.74 3.99
CA LEU A 148 0.97 -6.85 3.28
C LEU A 148 1.27 -5.68 2.34
N CYS A 149 1.14 -4.44 2.80
CA CYS A 149 1.46 -3.21 2.06
C CYS A 149 0.64 -2.91 0.79
N THR A 150 -0.29 -3.79 0.38
CA THR A 150 -1.19 -3.54 -0.74
C THR A 150 -2.60 -3.35 -0.22
N PHE A 151 -3.03 -2.08 -0.06
CA PHE A 151 -4.32 -1.74 0.53
C PHE A 151 -4.83 -0.36 0.09
N LEU A 152 -6.14 -0.19 0.15
CA LEU A 152 -6.84 1.08 -0.05
C LEU A 152 -7.38 1.59 1.29
N THR A 153 -7.17 2.86 1.58
CA THR A 153 -7.73 3.52 2.77
C THR A 153 -8.01 5.00 2.51
N SER A 154 -8.70 5.67 3.44
CA SER A 154 -8.88 7.13 3.37
C SER A 154 -7.66 7.87 3.91
N ILE A 155 -7.50 9.11 3.43
CA ILE A 155 -6.50 10.03 3.97
C ILE A 155 -6.76 10.35 5.45
N ASN A 156 -8.02 10.35 5.88
CA ASN A 156 -8.39 10.58 7.28
C ASN A 156 -7.85 9.48 8.19
N ILE A 157 -8.01 8.20 7.80
CA ILE A 157 -7.44 7.05 8.51
C ILE A 157 -5.92 7.14 8.54
N LEU A 158 -5.31 7.39 7.39
CA LEU A 158 -3.86 7.51 7.28
C LEU A 158 -3.29 8.59 8.20
N GLN A 159 -3.91 9.76 8.23
CA GLN A 159 -3.47 10.87 9.09
C GLN A 159 -3.74 10.61 10.57
N LYS A 160 -4.93 10.10 10.91
CA LYS A 160 -5.34 9.80 12.29
C LYS A 160 -4.47 8.73 12.94
N HIS A 161 -4.08 7.71 12.18
CA HIS A 161 -3.30 6.57 12.64
C HIS A 161 -1.87 6.55 12.07
N TRP A 162 -1.33 7.74 11.79
CA TRP A 162 -0.03 7.89 11.15
C TRP A 162 1.08 7.05 11.80
N ASP A 163 1.16 7.06 13.13
CA ASP A 163 2.20 6.34 13.86
C ASP A 163 2.10 4.81 13.65
N LYS A 164 0.89 4.27 13.51
CA LYS A 164 0.68 2.85 13.18
C LYS A 164 1.16 2.55 11.76
N PHE A 165 0.78 3.37 10.77
CA PHE A 165 1.23 3.18 9.39
C PHE A 165 2.74 3.27 9.25
N ILE A 166 3.37 4.25 9.89
CA ILE A 166 4.81 4.43 9.80
C ILE A 166 5.59 3.31 10.52
N SER A 167 5.00 2.67 11.52
CA SER A 167 5.62 1.55 12.23
C SER A 167 5.76 0.29 11.36
N MET A 168 5.06 0.20 10.21
CA MET A 168 5.29 -0.85 9.21
C MET A 168 6.70 -0.78 8.62
N CYS A 169 7.32 0.41 8.60
CA CYS A 169 8.62 0.66 8.00
C CYS A 169 9.75 0.31 8.97
N GLN A 170 9.99 -0.97 9.21
CA GLN A 170 11.06 -1.46 10.08
C GLN A 170 12.34 -1.65 9.28
N PHE A 171 13.22 -0.64 9.29
CA PHE A 171 14.45 -0.60 8.49
C PHE A 171 15.48 -1.70 8.79
N GLU A 172 15.21 -2.54 9.74
CA GLU A 172 16.00 -3.72 10.10
C GLU A 172 15.30 -5.05 9.80
N HIS A 173 14.09 -5.01 9.24
CA HIS A 173 13.26 -6.19 9.05
C HIS A 173 12.42 -6.10 7.76
N LEU A 174 11.51 -7.05 7.58
CA LEU A 174 10.45 -7.01 6.56
C LEU A 174 9.32 -6.05 7.01
N PRO A 175 8.42 -5.65 6.10
CA PRO A 175 7.22 -4.90 6.46
C PRO A 175 6.46 -5.60 7.58
N PHE A 176 5.96 -4.83 8.52
CA PHE A 176 5.24 -5.37 9.66
C PHE A 176 3.93 -4.59 9.86
N ASP A 177 2.84 -5.13 9.35
CA ASP A 177 1.53 -4.49 9.32
C ASP A 177 0.62 -4.82 10.51
N GLN A 178 1.03 -5.73 11.41
CA GLN A 178 0.26 -6.09 12.61
C GLN A 178 -0.31 -4.88 13.39
N PRO A 179 0.43 -3.77 13.58
CA PRO A 179 -0.10 -2.60 14.30
C PRO A 179 -1.31 -1.93 13.64
N LEU A 180 -1.58 -2.21 12.37
CA LEU A 180 -2.77 -1.71 11.68
C LEU A 180 -4.04 -2.48 12.07
N HIS A 181 -3.89 -3.70 12.57
CA HIS A 181 -4.98 -4.62 12.89
C HIS A 181 -5.31 -4.65 14.39
N ASP A 182 -4.41 -4.12 15.24
CA ASP A 182 -4.60 -3.92 16.68
C ASP A 182 -5.39 -2.63 16.99
#